data_5733df7658bcea83216ec5285bff97ef
#
_entry.id   5733df7658bcea83216ec5285bff97ef
#
_cell.length_a   1.000
_cell.length_b   1.000
_cell.length_c   1.000
_cell.angle_alpha   90.00
_cell.angle_beta   90.00
_cell.angle_gamma   90.00
#
_symmetry.space_group_name_H-M   'P 1'
#
loop_
_entity.id
_entity.type
_entity.pdbx_description
1 polymer ?
#
loop_
_entity_poly.entity_id
_entity_poly.type
_entity_poly.pdbx_seq_one_letter_code
_entity_poly.pdbx_strand_id
1 'polypeptide(L)'
;MALKEHEYIRQTLERYTNSPLEDFCEHIIITNFKRYVSRFNEKVQGDYHEGNFRTVNVKSLNCTMIDFGIGSPQAALVINCLAYLDSLKSVIMLGMCGGIDDTLEIGNFIIPSAAIRGEGTSRHYLPAEFPAIPTSSVNLFCIGALRKLNLAPKCGIVYTTDRRLWEFDQEFVSHLRQQRIIAIDMELATLFSVAYHYEVPIGSVMLVSDMPLQKRGIKDKRMQDEIFSNHMETHLDIAIDVIENLNSKWDKIERELTSEW
;
A
#
# COMPACT_ATOMS: atom_id res chain seq x y z
N MET A 1 -0.94 2.93 -32.12
CA MET A 1 0.02 3.24 -31.04
C MET A 1 -0.50 2.69 -29.70
N ALA A 2 -1.74 2.96 -29.33
CA ALA A 2 -2.35 2.49 -28.06
C ALA A 2 -2.33 0.96 -27.85
N LEU A 3 -2.64 0.15 -28.86
CA LEU A 3 -2.58 -1.34 -28.75
C LEU A 3 -1.18 -1.87 -28.46
N LYS A 4 -0.12 -1.23 -29.00
CA LYS A 4 1.26 -1.62 -28.73
C LYS A 4 1.72 -1.23 -27.32
N GLU A 5 1.20 -0.13 -26.80
CA GLU A 5 1.47 0.32 -25.43
C GLU A 5 0.83 -0.61 -24.41
N HIS A 6 -0.44 -0.95 -24.59
CA HIS A 6 -1.18 -1.89 -23.75
C HIS A 6 -0.47 -3.25 -23.66
N GLU A 7 -0.13 -3.82 -24.81
CA GLU A 7 0.60 -5.09 -24.87
C GLU A 7 1.97 -5.02 -24.20
N TYR A 8 2.73 -3.93 -24.43
CA TYR A 8 4.04 -3.74 -23.80
C TYR A 8 3.97 -3.65 -22.27
N ILE A 9 2.97 -2.94 -21.74
CA ILE A 9 2.79 -2.81 -20.29
C ILE A 9 2.40 -4.16 -19.66
N ARG A 10 1.50 -4.91 -20.29
CA ARG A 10 1.12 -6.27 -19.86
C ARG A 10 2.32 -7.21 -19.85
N GLN A 11 3.11 -7.24 -20.92
CA GLN A 11 4.37 -8.01 -20.97
C GLN A 11 5.39 -7.55 -19.93
N THR A 12 5.37 -6.27 -19.56
CA THR A 12 6.23 -5.74 -18.49
C THR A 12 5.82 -6.32 -17.14
N LEU A 13 4.52 -6.40 -16.83
CA LEU A 13 4.04 -7.02 -15.59
C LEU A 13 4.47 -8.50 -15.51
N GLU A 14 4.23 -9.30 -16.57
CA GLU A 14 4.67 -10.70 -16.63
C GLU A 14 6.17 -10.85 -16.39
N ARG A 15 6.98 -10.02 -17.07
CA ARG A 15 8.44 -10.05 -16.92
C ARG A 15 8.91 -9.68 -15.52
N TYR A 16 8.25 -8.73 -14.85
CA TYR A 16 8.63 -8.31 -13.49
C TYR A 16 8.19 -9.30 -12.43
N THR A 17 7.05 -9.93 -12.61
CA THR A 17 6.48 -10.88 -11.65
C THR A 17 6.87 -12.32 -11.93
N ASN A 18 7.31 -12.63 -13.16
CA ASN A 18 7.50 -14.00 -13.65
C ASN A 18 6.22 -14.86 -13.49
N SER A 19 5.05 -14.23 -13.57
CA SER A 19 3.73 -14.84 -13.42
C SER A 19 2.88 -14.57 -14.66
N PRO A 20 2.20 -15.57 -15.24
CA PRO A 20 1.24 -15.35 -16.32
C PRO A 20 0.13 -14.39 -15.90
N LEU A 21 -0.34 -13.54 -16.83
CA LEU A 21 -1.39 -12.54 -16.50
C LEU A 21 -2.74 -13.17 -16.15
N GLU A 22 -3.06 -14.33 -16.73
CA GLU A 22 -4.26 -15.11 -16.42
C GLU A 22 -4.29 -15.65 -14.98
N ASP A 23 -3.16 -15.67 -14.30
CA ASP A 23 -3.07 -16.10 -12.90
C ASP A 23 -3.35 -15.00 -11.92
N PHE A 24 -3.34 -13.74 -12.34
CA PHE A 24 -3.71 -12.63 -11.47
C PHE A 24 -5.17 -12.69 -11.08
N CYS A 25 -5.44 -12.37 -9.84
CA CYS A 25 -6.77 -12.29 -9.27
C CYS A 25 -7.34 -10.87 -9.34
N GLU A 26 -8.62 -10.71 -9.04
CA GLU A 26 -9.32 -9.41 -9.14
C GLU A 26 -8.90 -8.41 -8.05
N HIS A 27 -8.49 -8.89 -6.88
CA HIS A 27 -8.03 -8.07 -5.77
C HIS A 27 -6.53 -8.26 -5.55
N ILE A 28 -5.80 -7.15 -5.47
CA ILE A 28 -4.34 -7.20 -5.36
C ILE A 28 -3.91 -6.61 -4.01
N ILE A 29 -3.15 -7.36 -3.24
CA ILE A 29 -2.40 -6.83 -2.10
C ILE A 29 -1.01 -6.47 -2.59
N ILE A 30 -0.57 -5.23 -2.36
CA ILE A 30 0.79 -4.80 -2.64
C ILE A 30 1.54 -4.52 -1.34
N THR A 31 2.83 -4.78 -1.33
CA THR A 31 3.72 -4.52 -0.19
C THR A 31 5.12 -4.17 -0.69
N ASN A 32 5.91 -3.55 0.14
CA ASN A 32 7.34 -3.29 -0.12
C ASN A 32 8.26 -4.19 0.73
N PHE A 33 7.74 -5.33 1.22
CA PHE A 33 8.48 -6.25 2.07
C PHE A 33 8.36 -7.71 1.60
N LYS A 34 9.45 -8.27 1.09
CA LYS A 34 9.51 -9.67 0.64
C LYS A 34 9.06 -10.70 1.70
N ARG A 35 9.32 -10.41 3.00
CA ARG A 35 8.88 -11.29 4.10
C ARG A 35 7.37 -11.45 4.17
N TYR A 36 6.60 -10.41 3.79
CA TYR A 36 5.14 -10.48 3.73
C TYR A 36 4.66 -11.46 2.68
N VAL A 37 5.23 -11.43 1.48
CA VAL A 37 4.87 -12.34 0.38
C VAL A 37 5.18 -13.79 0.75
N SER A 38 6.37 -14.05 1.32
CA SER A 38 6.75 -15.39 1.76
C SER A 38 5.81 -15.90 2.86
N ARG A 39 5.51 -15.06 3.87
CA ARG A 39 4.63 -15.45 4.98
C ARG A 39 3.17 -15.59 4.54
N PHE A 40 2.70 -14.75 3.64
CA PHE A 40 1.39 -14.89 3.03
C PHE A 40 1.26 -16.23 2.29
N ASN A 41 2.27 -16.59 1.49
CA ASN A 41 2.29 -17.88 0.80
C ASN A 41 2.25 -19.08 1.77
N GLU A 42 3.02 -19.04 2.86
CA GLU A 42 2.97 -20.08 3.90
C GLU A 42 1.57 -20.21 4.51
N LYS A 43 0.85 -19.08 4.68
CA LYS A 43 -0.47 -19.01 5.31
C LYS A 43 -1.59 -19.52 4.41
N VAL A 44 -1.56 -19.18 3.12
CA VAL A 44 -2.68 -19.41 2.20
C VAL A 44 -2.37 -20.40 1.07
N GLN A 45 -1.13 -20.85 0.92
CA GLN A 45 -0.66 -21.86 -0.04
C GLN A 45 -1.06 -21.52 -1.49
N GLY A 46 -0.59 -20.37 -1.99
CA GLY A 46 -0.80 -19.93 -3.37
C GLY A 46 0.34 -20.33 -4.31
N ASP A 47 0.21 -19.94 -5.58
CA ASP A 47 1.25 -20.09 -6.59
C ASP A 47 2.28 -18.97 -6.46
N TYR A 48 3.48 -19.33 -6.00
CA TYR A 48 4.57 -18.38 -5.77
C TYR A 48 5.46 -18.22 -7.00
N HIS A 49 5.73 -16.98 -7.38
CA HIS A 49 6.62 -16.61 -8.47
C HIS A 49 7.74 -15.70 -7.97
N GLU A 50 8.99 -16.13 -8.17
CA GLU A 50 10.16 -15.30 -7.91
C GLU A 50 10.48 -14.45 -9.14
N GLY A 51 10.31 -13.14 -9.00
CA GLY A 51 10.57 -12.12 -10.00
C GLY A 51 11.19 -10.88 -9.37
N ASN A 52 11.37 -9.81 -10.14
CA ASN A 52 11.71 -8.51 -9.58
C ASN A 52 10.61 -8.04 -8.60
N PHE A 53 9.36 -8.34 -8.95
CA PHE A 53 8.20 -8.26 -8.09
C PHE A 53 7.80 -9.68 -7.69
N ARG A 54 8.09 -10.07 -6.44
CA ARG A 54 7.66 -11.38 -5.92
C ARG A 54 6.16 -11.42 -5.84
N THR A 55 5.59 -12.49 -6.34
CA THR A 55 4.14 -12.60 -6.50
C THR A 55 3.64 -13.92 -5.96
N VAL A 56 2.46 -13.89 -5.33
CA VAL A 56 1.71 -15.08 -4.93
C VAL A 56 0.28 -14.93 -5.42
N ASN A 57 -0.17 -15.85 -6.28
CA ASN A 57 -1.54 -15.92 -6.76
C ASN A 57 -2.35 -16.93 -5.94
N VAL A 58 -3.49 -16.51 -5.39
CA VAL A 58 -4.36 -17.34 -4.54
C VAL A 58 -5.76 -17.31 -5.10
N LYS A 59 -6.05 -18.21 -6.05
CA LYS A 59 -7.37 -18.28 -6.72
C LYS A 59 -8.52 -18.54 -5.75
N SER A 60 -8.30 -19.35 -4.71
CA SER A 60 -9.33 -19.64 -3.69
C SER A 60 -9.73 -18.42 -2.87
N LEU A 61 -8.86 -17.43 -2.73
CA LEU A 61 -9.12 -16.16 -2.05
C LEU A 61 -9.43 -15.01 -3.03
N ASN A 62 -9.35 -15.28 -4.34
CA ASN A 62 -9.43 -14.27 -5.41
C ASN A 62 -8.48 -13.09 -5.13
N CYS A 63 -7.24 -13.40 -4.72
CA CYS A 63 -6.25 -12.42 -4.30
C CYS A 63 -4.86 -12.74 -4.85
N THR A 64 -4.18 -11.73 -5.38
CA THR A 64 -2.73 -11.78 -5.68
C THR A 64 -2.00 -10.87 -4.72
N MET A 65 -0.88 -11.33 -4.12
CA MET A 65 0.02 -10.48 -3.34
C MET A 65 1.30 -10.22 -4.10
N ILE A 66 1.77 -8.96 -4.12
CA ILE A 66 2.97 -8.51 -4.86
C ILE A 66 3.88 -7.71 -3.92
N ASP A 67 5.17 -8.09 -3.87
CA ASP A 67 6.25 -7.23 -3.35
C ASP A 67 6.84 -6.42 -4.51
N PHE A 68 6.59 -5.11 -4.53
CA PHE A 68 7.07 -4.21 -5.58
C PHE A 68 8.37 -3.49 -5.22
N GLY A 69 8.92 -3.71 -4.02
CA GLY A 69 10.11 -3.02 -3.53
C GLY A 69 9.82 -1.65 -2.90
N ILE A 70 10.84 -0.82 -2.76
CA ILE A 70 10.79 0.44 -2.01
C ILE A 70 10.88 1.64 -2.96
N GLY A 71 10.10 2.67 -2.62
CA GLY A 71 10.18 4.02 -3.19
C GLY A 71 9.18 4.32 -4.28
N SER A 72 8.91 5.60 -4.43
CA SER A 72 7.89 6.17 -5.33
C SER A 72 7.98 5.71 -6.78
N PRO A 73 9.16 5.57 -7.44
CA PRO A 73 9.22 5.05 -8.80
C PRO A 73 8.73 3.61 -8.94
N GLN A 74 9.00 2.73 -7.95
CA GLN A 74 8.51 1.36 -7.95
C GLN A 74 7.01 1.30 -7.68
N ALA A 75 6.52 2.15 -6.77
CA ALA A 75 5.10 2.33 -6.50
C ALA A 75 4.32 2.76 -7.75
N ALA A 76 4.86 3.71 -8.52
CA ALA A 76 4.26 4.13 -9.78
C ALA A 76 4.24 3.00 -10.82
N LEU A 77 5.35 2.28 -10.95
CA LEU A 77 5.47 1.19 -11.92
C LEU A 77 4.47 0.07 -11.66
N VAL A 78 4.33 -0.38 -10.40
CA VAL A 78 3.40 -1.46 -10.07
C VAL A 78 1.96 -1.07 -10.36
N ILE A 79 1.49 0.10 -9.95
CA ILE A 79 0.12 0.56 -10.23
C ILE A 79 -0.11 0.74 -11.72
N ASN A 80 0.85 1.36 -12.43
CA ASN A 80 0.76 1.51 -13.89
C ASN A 80 0.58 0.16 -14.58
N CYS A 81 1.36 -0.85 -14.20
CA CYS A 81 1.21 -2.19 -14.78
C CYS A 81 -0.12 -2.86 -14.41
N LEU A 82 -0.54 -2.76 -13.15
CA LEU A 82 -1.80 -3.35 -12.66
C LEU A 82 -3.03 -2.74 -13.33
N ALA A 83 -3.02 -1.44 -13.62
CA ALA A 83 -4.11 -0.73 -14.28
C ALA A 83 -4.47 -1.30 -15.67
N TYR A 84 -3.60 -2.12 -16.27
CA TYR A 84 -3.84 -2.78 -17.56
C TYR A 84 -4.30 -4.25 -17.41
N LEU A 85 -4.65 -4.68 -16.20
CA LEU A 85 -5.34 -5.94 -15.97
C LEU A 85 -6.85 -5.73 -16.09
N ASP A 86 -7.48 -6.34 -17.09
CA ASP A 86 -8.92 -6.20 -17.36
C ASP A 86 -9.80 -6.69 -16.19
N SER A 87 -9.28 -7.57 -15.33
CA SER A 87 -9.97 -8.14 -14.19
C SER A 87 -9.76 -7.38 -12.89
N LEU A 88 -8.89 -6.35 -12.86
CA LEU A 88 -8.54 -5.65 -11.61
C LEU A 88 -9.76 -4.93 -11.00
N LYS A 89 -10.06 -5.24 -9.75
CA LYS A 89 -11.13 -4.59 -8.98
C LYS A 89 -10.60 -3.64 -7.90
N SER A 90 -9.58 -4.05 -7.16
CA SER A 90 -9.01 -3.19 -6.11
C SER A 90 -7.57 -3.53 -5.78
N VAL A 91 -6.89 -2.55 -5.19
CA VAL A 91 -5.53 -2.68 -4.65
C VAL A 91 -5.54 -2.31 -3.17
N ILE A 92 -4.84 -3.10 -2.34
CA ILE A 92 -4.64 -2.82 -0.92
C ILE A 92 -3.14 -2.75 -0.63
N MET A 93 -2.67 -1.59 -0.17
CA MET A 93 -1.28 -1.45 0.28
C MET A 93 -1.12 -1.89 1.73
N LEU A 94 -0.25 -2.87 1.97
CA LEU A 94 0.28 -3.21 3.28
C LEU A 94 1.70 -2.69 3.42
N GLY A 95 1.85 -1.54 4.06
CA GLY A 95 3.13 -0.87 4.24
C GLY A 95 3.51 -0.68 5.71
N MET A 96 4.70 -0.15 5.91
CA MET A 96 5.17 0.34 7.21
C MET A 96 5.47 1.82 7.11
N CYS A 97 5.33 2.53 8.23
CA CYS A 97 5.61 3.96 8.33
C CYS A 97 6.32 4.31 9.63
N GLY A 98 7.04 5.43 9.63
CA GLY A 98 7.51 6.06 10.85
C GLY A 98 6.41 6.92 11.46
N GLY A 99 6.08 6.70 12.74
CA GLY A 99 5.11 7.52 13.47
C GLY A 99 5.70 8.89 13.82
N ILE A 100 4.93 9.95 13.58
CA ILE A 100 5.32 11.35 13.86
C ILE A 100 4.51 11.93 15.02
N ASP A 101 3.23 11.57 15.11
CA ASP A 101 2.34 12.01 16.19
C ASP A 101 2.66 11.27 17.49
N ASP A 102 2.77 12.02 18.59
CA ASP A 102 3.14 11.49 19.91
C ASP A 102 2.07 10.56 20.53
N THR A 103 0.86 10.52 19.97
CA THR A 103 -0.22 9.59 20.38
C THR A 103 -0.11 8.22 19.76
N LEU A 104 0.84 8.03 18.83
CA LEU A 104 1.11 6.75 18.19
C LEU A 104 2.13 5.94 18.99
N GLU A 105 2.00 4.64 18.84
CA GLU A 105 2.93 3.65 19.37
C GLU A 105 3.35 2.68 18.27
N ILE A 106 4.53 2.09 18.41
CA ILE A 106 4.98 0.99 17.56
C ILE A 106 3.94 -0.13 17.62
N GLY A 107 3.53 -0.64 16.47
CA GLY A 107 2.48 -1.66 16.36
C GLY A 107 1.09 -1.09 16.12
N ASN A 108 0.87 0.23 16.19
CA ASN A 108 -0.40 0.80 15.78
C ASN A 108 -0.61 0.65 14.27
N PHE A 109 -1.87 0.47 13.87
CA PHE A 109 -2.26 0.46 12.47
C PHE A 109 -2.90 1.81 12.09
N ILE A 110 -2.42 2.37 10.99
CA ILE A 110 -2.90 3.64 10.43
C ILE A 110 -3.68 3.37 9.15
N ILE A 111 -4.85 3.99 9.03
CA ILE A 111 -5.59 4.10 7.78
C ILE A 111 -5.40 5.53 7.26
N PRO A 112 -4.57 5.74 6.24
CA PRO A 112 -4.32 7.06 5.68
C PRO A 112 -5.57 7.69 5.10
N SER A 113 -5.93 8.90 5.56
CA SER A 113 -7.04 9.67 4.97
C SER A 113 -6.59 10.41 3.71
N ALA A 114 -5.32 10.76 3.64
CA ALA A 114 -4.64 11.37 2.51
C ALA A 114 -3.13 11.23 2.69
N ALA A 115 -2.37 11.45 1.62
CA ALA A 115 -0.93 11.57 1.68
C ALA A 115 -0.45 12.92 1.11
N ILE A 116 0.53 13.55 1.78
CA ILE A 116 1.21 14.74 1.26
C ILE A 116 2.28 14.29 0.27
N ARG A 117 2.24 14.88 -0.92
CA ARG A 117 3.12 14.59 -2.05
C ARG A 117 4.49 15.28 -1.89
N GLY A 118 5.31 14.79 -0.94
CA GLY A 118 6.68 15.26 -0.70
C GLY A 118 7.72 14.57 -1.57
N GLU A 119 7.29 13.80 -2.56
CA GLU A 119 8.08 13.07 -3.53
C GLU A 119 7.92 13.66 -4.94
N GLY A 120 8.74 13.24 -5.90
CA GLY A 120 8.74 13.78 -7.26
C GLY A 120 7.91 12.99 -8.27
N THR A 121 7.72 11.69 -8.05
CA THR A 121 7.19 10.75 -9.05
C THR A 121 5.73 11.04 -9.42
N SER A 122 4.87 11.30 -8.44
CA SER A 122 3.44 11.54 -8.67
C SER A 122 3.14 12.78 -9.54
N ARG A 123 4.10 13.71 -9.66
CA ARG A 123 3.98 14.91 -10.50
C ARG A 123 3.93 14.60 -12.00
N HIS A 124 4.38 13.40 -12.41
CA HIS A 124 4.27 12.94 -13.80
C HIS A 124 2.85 12.51 -14.17
N TYR A 125 1.99 12.29 -13.18
CA TYR A 125 0.62 11.77 -13.36
C TYR A 125 -0.45 12.82 -13.10
N LEU A 126 -0.26 13.64 -12.07
CA LEU A 126 -1.25 14.64 -11.63
C LEU A 126 -0.56 15.99 -11.33
N PRO A 127 -1.24 17.12 -11.53
CA PRO A 127 -0.76 18.45 -11.14
C PRO A 127 -0.37 18.51 -9.65
N ALA A 128 0.51 19.44 -9.29
CA ALA A 128 1.06 19.54 -7.92
C ALA A 128 -0.01 19.81 -6.86
N GLU A 129 -1.07 20.52 -7.23
CA GLU A 129 -2.19 20.91 -6.36
C GLU A 129 -3.15 19.76 -6.07
N PHE A 130 -3.10 18.69 -6.87
CA PHE A 130 -4.00 17.56 -6.71
C PHE A 130 -3.65 16.76 -5.45
N PRO A 131 -4.62 16.49 -4.54
CA PRO A 131 -4.35 15.73 -3.34
C PRO A 131 -4.14 14.24 -3.65
N ALA A 132 -3.21 13.59 -2.96
CA ALA A 132 -3.11 12.14 -3.00
C ALA A 132 -4.08 11.54 -1.97
N ILE A 133 -5.16 10.95 -2.46
CA ILE A 133 -6.24 10.39 -1.65
C ILE A 133 -6.51 8.94 -2.01
N PRO A 134 -6.81 8.07 -1.02
CA PRO A 134 -7.28 6.72 -1.27
C PRO A 134 -8.73 6.71 -1.73
N THR A 135 -9.20 5.59 -2.24
CA THR A 135 -10.62 5.34 -2.50
C THR A 135 -11.36 5.15 -1.17
N SER A 136 -12.32 6.02 -0.89
CA SER A 136 -13.01 6.10 0.41
C SER A 136 -13.69 4.78 0.78
N SER A 137 -14.40 4.15 -0.15
CA SER A 137 -15.08 2.88 0.05
C SER A 137 -14.10 1.76 0.41
N VAL A 138 -12.94 1.66 -0.27
CA VAL A 138 -11.92 0.65 0.03
C VAL A 138 -11.31 0.87 1.42
N ASN A 139 -11.02 2.12 1.79
CA ASN A 139 -10.52 2.44 3.14
C ASN A 139 -11.54 2.10 4.24
N LEU A 140 -12.84 2.20 3.98
CA LEU A 140 -13.87 1.77 4.95
C LEU A 140 -13.81 0.27 5.24
N PHE A 141 -13.47 -0.57 4.26
CA PHE A 141 -13.23 -1.99 4.49
C PHE A 141 -11.99 -2.22 5.36
N CYS A 142 -10.91 -1.45 5.14
CA CYS A 142 -9.71 -1.50 5.99
C CYS A 142 -10.04 -1.13 7.44
N ILE A 143 -10.84 -0.09 7.67
CA ILE A 143 -11.33 0.29 9.00
C ILE A 143 -12.18 -0.82 9.62
N GLY A 144 -13.06 -1.43 8.83
CA GLY A 144 -13.93 -2.53 9.25
C GLY A 144 -13.15 -3.74 9.74
N ALA A 145 -12.12 -4.15 9.01
CA ALA A 145 -11.24 -5.26 9.35
C ALA A 145 -10.49 -5.02 10.67
N LEU A 146 -9.96 -3.82 10.88
CA LEU A 146 -9.32 -3.46 12.15
C LEU A 146 -10.30 -3.56 13.34
N ARG A 147 -11.51 -3.02 13.17
CA ARG A 147 -12.54 -3.07 14.23
C ARG A 147 -12.98 -4.48 14.57
N LYS A 148 -13.08 -5.36 13.56
CA LYS A 148 -13.43 -6.79 13.75
C LYS A 148 -12.39 -7.51 14.62
N LEU A 149 -11.12 -7.13 14.52
CA LEU A 149 -10.02 -7.62 15.36
C LEU A 149 -9.87 -6.85 16.68
N ASN A 150 -10.83 -5.99 17.05
CA ASN A 150 -10.79 -5.11 18.23
C ASN A 150 -9.56 -4.17 18.24
N LEU A 151 -9.04 -3.82 17.08
CA LEU A 151 -7.96 -2.84 16.91
C LEU A 151 -8.56 -1.46 16.64
N ALA A 152 -8.07 -0.44 17.34
CA ALA A 152 -8.50 0.93 17.13
C ALA A 152 -7.78 1.53 15.90
N PRO A 153 -8.48 1.81 14.77
CA PRO A 153 -7.85 2.43 13.63
C PRO A 153 -7.41 3.86 13.97
N LYS A 154 -6.16 4.18 13.64
CA LYS A 154 -5.65 5.56 13.67
C LYS A 154 -5.78 6.13 12.27
N CYS A 155 -6.57 7.21 12.12
CA CYS A 155 -6.76 7.84 10.81
C CYS A 155 -6.09 9.21 10.79
N GLY A 156 -5.45 9.56 9.68
CA GLY A 156 -4.80 10.87 9.54
C GLY A 156 -4.00 11.01 8.27
N ILE A 157 -3.33 12.14 8.13
CA ILE A 157 -2.53 12.47 6.96
C ILE A 157 -1.12 11.89 7.13
N VAL A 158 -0.64 11.21 6.09
CA VAL A 158 0.73 10.68 6.00
C VAL A 158 1.56 11.58 5.08
N TYR A 159 2.84 11.72 5.31
CA TYR A 159 3.76 12.43 4.42
C TYR A 159 4.59 11.42 3.65
N THR A 160 4.59 11.45 2.33
CA THR A 160 5.44 10.60 1.50
C THR A 160 6.68 11.37 1.06
N THR A 161 7.88 10.80 1.28
CA THR A 161 9.17 11.43 0.95
C THR A 161 10.06 10.52 0.11
N ASP A 162 10.84 11.13 -0.80
CA ASP A 162 11.94 10.44 -1.51
C ASP A 162 13.23 10.34 -0.68
N ARG A 163 13.27 11.01 0.48
CA ARG A 163 14.46 11.13 1.34
C ARG A 163 14.43 10.09 2.46
N ARG A 164 15.40 9.16 2.45
CA ARG A 164 15.45 8.10 3.47
C ARG A 164 16.04 8.58 4.81
N LEU A 165 17.00 9.47 4.83
CA LEU A 165 17.71 9.93 6.03
C LEU A 165 17.31 11.37 6.40
N TRP A 166 16.01 11.64 6.44
CA TRP A 166 15.42 12.94 6.75
C TRP A 166 15.46 13.28 8.24
N GLU A 167 15.59 12.30 9.10
CA GLU A 167 15.49 12.42 10.56
C GLU A 167 16.58 13.33 11.15
N PHE A 168 17.69 13.51 10.42
CA PHE A 168 18.80 14.38 10.80
C PHE A 168 18.64 15.84 10.35
N ASP A 169 17.59 16.15 9.58
CA ASP A 169 17.29 17.50 9.10
C ASP A 169 16.25 18.16 10.01
N GLN A 170 16.72 19.02 10.91
CA GLN A 170 15.87 19.69 11.90
C GLN A 170 14.84 20.63 11.28
N GLU A 171 15.15 21.26 10.16
CA GLU A 171 14.22 22.12 9.43
C GLU A 171 13.08 21.29 8.86
N PHE A 172 13.38 20.17 8.21
CA PHE A 172 12.41 19.25 7.69
C PHE A 172 11.54 18.63 8.81
N VAL A 173 12.13 18.23 9.93
CA VAL A 173 11.38 17.73 11.11
C VAL A 173 10.41 18.79 11.63
N SER A 174 10.83 20.06 11.72
CA SER A 174 9.96 21.17 12.13
C SER A 174 8.79 21.35 11.15
N HIS A 175 9.07 21.27 9.84
CA HIS A 175 8.06 21.35 8.79
C HIS A 175 7.01 20.24 8.91
N LEU A 176 7.43 18.98 9.12
CA LEU A 176 6.50 17.85 9.31
C LEU A 176 5.55 18.08 10.49
N ARG A 177 6.07 18.57 11.63
CA ARG A 177 5.26 18.87 12.82
C ARG A 177 4.22 19.97 12.59
N GLN A 178 4.57 21.00 11.82
CA GLN A 178 3.65 22.11 11.49
C GLN A 178 2.47 21.65 10.62
N GLN A 179 2.64 20.60 9.82
CA GLN A 179 1.62 20.08 8.92
C GLN A 179 0.64 19.11 9.58
N ARG A 180 0.78 18.83 10.88
CA ARG A 180 -0.08 17.92 11.64
C ARG A 180 -0.21 16.54 11.00
N ILE A 181 0.85 16.05 10.37
CA ILE A 181 0.90 14.70 9.84
C ILE A 181 1.05 13.71 11.00
N ILE A 182 0.50 12.52 10.85
CA ILE A 182 0.59 11.48 11.88
C ILE A 182 1.74 10.50 11.62
N ALA A 183 2.13 10.30 10.35
CA ALA A 183 3.19 9.37 9.98
C ALA A 183 3.90 9.81 8.69
N ILE A 184 5.01 9.15 8.39
CA ILE A 184 5.81 9.35 7.18
C ILE A 184 6.13 8.00 6.53
N ASP A 185 6.08 7.96 5.19
CA ASP A 185 6.41 6.82 4.36
C ASP A 185 7.20 7.22 3.11
N MET A 186 7.35 6.31 2.13
CA MET A 186 8.06 6.56 0.88
C MET A 186 7.24 6.23 -0.39
N GLU A 187 5.97 5.84 -0.30
CA GLU A 187 5.19 5.31 -1.44
C GLU A 187 3.76 5.82 -1.57
N LEU A 188 3.04 6.06 -0.46
CA LEU A 188 1.58 6.25 -0.45
C LEU A 188 1.08 7.37 -1.35
N ALA A 189 1.74 8.54 -1.36
CA ALA A 189 1.30 9.64 -2.21
C ALA A 189 1.38 9.28 -3.69
N THR A 190 2.42 8.55 -4.09
CA THR A 190 2.56 8.05 -5.46
C THR A 190 1.50 6.98 -5.76
N LEU A 191 1.32 6.00 -4.86
CA LEU A 191 0.30 4.95 -5.04
C LEU A 191 -1.08 5.56 -5.24
N PHE A 192 -1.51 6.47 -4.39
CA PHE A 192 -2.82 7.12 -4.49
C PHE A 192 -2.96 7.98 -5.73
N SER A 193 -1.93 8.77 -6.08
CA SER A 193 -1.97 9.65 -7.26
C SER A 193 -2.00 8.86 -8.57
N VAL A 194 -1.21 7.80 -8.69
CA VAL A 194 -1.17 6.97 -9.90
C VAL A 194 -2.44 6.13 -10.01
N ALA A 195 -2.94 5.59 -8.88
CA ALA A 195 -4.19 4.87 -8.84
C ALA A 195 -5.37 5.76 -9.26
N TYR A 196 -5.41 7.00 -8.77
CA TYR A 196 -6.43 7.97 -9.20
C TYR A 196 -6.33 8.28 -10.69
N HIS A 197 -5.12 8.48 -11.23
CA HIS A 197 -4.90 8.76 -12.65
C HIS A 197 -5.42 7.63 -13.57
N TYR A 198 -5.35 6.39 -13.13
CA TYR A 198 -5.80 5.21 -13.87
C TYR A 198 -7.15 4.65 -13.39
N GLU A 199 -7.86 5.37 -12.52
CA GLU A 199 -9.16 4.94 -11.96
C GLU A 199 -9.09 3.56 -11.27
N VAL A 200 -7.96 3.26 -10.61
CA VAL A 200 -7.76 2.02 -9.84
C VAL A 200 -8.20 2.22 -8.40
N PRO A 201 -9.23 1.50 -7.92
CA PRO A 201 -9.63 1.59 -6.53
C PRO A 201 -8.53 1.11 -5.58
N ILE A 202 -8.08 1.98 -4.67
CA ILE A 202 -6.96 1.69 -3.75
C ILE A 202 -7.25 2.09 -2.32
N GLY A 203 -6.91 1.20 -1.39
CA GLY A 203 -6.86 1.48 0.05
C GLY A 203 -5.52 1.12 0.66
N SER A 204 -5.34 1.44 1.94
CA SER A 204 -4.08 1.13 2.61
C SER A 204 -4.27 0.86 4.09
N VAL A 205 -3.47 -0.08 4.60
CA VAL A 205 -3.23 -0.30 6.03
C VAL A 205 -1.73 -0.16 6.28
N MET A 206 -1.34 0.81 7.11
CA MET A 206 0.06 1.07 7.43
C MET A 206 0.36 0.68 8.87
N LEU A 207 1.44 -0.06 9.06
CA LEU A 207 1.93 -0.45 10.39
C LEU A 207 2.99 0.56 10.86
N VAL A 208 2.82 1.15 12.04
CA VAL A 208 3.84 1.98 12.68
C VAL A 208 5.01 1.08 13.11
N SER A 209 6.12 1.21 12.41
CA SER A 209 7.31 0.37 12.62
C SER A 209 8.37 1.00 13.51
N ASP A 210 8.36 2.30 13.64
CA ASP A 210 9.30 3.08 14.44
C ASP A 210 8.70 4.47 14.76
N MET A 211 9.31 5.13 15.74
CA MET A 211 8.96 6.48 16.17
C MET A 211 10.20 7.37 16.04
N PRO A 212 10.55 7.82 14.82
CA PRO A 212 11.86 8.42 14.54
C PRO A 212 12.17 9.66 15.36
N LEU A 213 11.15 10.39 15.80
CA LEU A 213 11.28 11.63 16.59
C LEU A 213 11.28 11.41 18.12
N GLN A 214 11.11 10.16 18.57
CA GLN A 214 11.13 9.78 19.97
C GLN A 214 12.48 9.16 20.39
N LYS A 215 12.69 8.96 21.69
CA LYS A 215 13.93 8.38 22.25
C LYS A 215 14.26 6.97 21.72
N ARG A 216 13.28 6.18 21.29
CA ARG A 216 13.50 4.87 20.64
C ARG A 216 14.05 4.98 19.23
N GLY A 217 13.87 6.15 18.60
CA GLY A 217 14.57 6.56 17.39
C GLY A 217 14.22 5.81 16.12
N ILE A 218 15.16 5.87 15.21
CA ILE A 218 15.09 5.29 13.87
C ILE A 218 15.18 3.76 13.97
N LYS A 219 14.38 3.08 13.17
CA LYS A 219 14.33 1.61 13.11
C LYS A 219 15.69 0.99 12.77
N ASP A 220 16.20 0.19 13.69
CA ASP A 220 17.34 -0.67 13.49
C ASP A 220 16.91 -2.11 13.10
N LYS A 221 17.90 -2.99 12.89
CA LYS A 221 17.64 -4.38 12.52
C LYS A 221 16.87 -5.15 13.59
N ARG A 222 17.17 -4.93 14.87
CA ARG A 222 16.49 -5.60 15.98
C ARG A 222 15.02 -5.19 16.05
N MET A 223 14.75 -3.89 15.99
CA MET A 223 13.38 -3.37 15.94
C MET A 223 12.62 -3.91 14.72
N GLN A 224 13.27 -3.99 13.56
CA GLN A 224 12.66 -4.58 12.38
C GLN A 224 12.25 -6.05 12.60
N ASP A 225 13.12 -6.85 13.18
CA ASP A 225 12.81 -8.27 13.45
C ASP A 225 11.71 -8.41 14.51
N GLU A 226 11.69 -7.57 15.56
CA GLU A 226 10.63 -7.51 16.57
C GLU A 226 9.27 -7.13 15.93
N ILE A 227 9.23 -6.15 15.01
CA ILE A 227 8.02 -5.74 14.30
C ILE A 227 7.46 -6.88 13.46
N PHE A 228 8.30 -7.55 12.68
CA PHE A 228 7.85 -8.69 11.89
C PHE A 228 7.33 -9.83 12.77
N SER A 229 8.02 -10.14 13.88
CA SER A 229 7.59 -11.21 14.77
C SER A 229 6.26 -10.92 15.48
N ASN A 230 6.01 -9.67 15.85
CA ASN A 230 4.88 -9.32 16.72
C ASN A 230 3.64 -8.87 15.94
N HIS A 231 3.79 -8.30 14.74
CA HIS A 231 2.70 -7.58 14.08
C HIS A 231 2.40 -8.03 12.64
N MET A 232 3.33 -8.74 11.97
CA MET A 232 3.15 -9.14 10.57
C MET A 232 1.94 -10.06 10.39
N GLU A 233 1.73 -11.02 11.29
CA GLU A 233 0.58 -11.94 11.23
C GLU A 233 -0.74 -11.17 11.29
N THR A 234 -0.87 -10.29 12.28
CA THR A 234 -2.07 -9.46 12.42
C THR A 234 -2.30 -8.58 11.21
N HIS A 235 -1.23 -8.01 10.63
CA HIS A 235 -1.33 -7.18 9.44
C HIS A 235 -1.81 -7.97 8.22
N LEU A 236 -1.32 -9.21 8.05
CA LEU A 236 -1.80 -10.13 7.01
C LEU A 236 -3.26 -10.56 7.25
N ASP A 237 -3.66 -10.83 8.49
CA ASP A 237 -5.05 -11.18 8.83
C ASP A 237 -6.02 -10.04 8.52
N ILE A 238 -5.62 -8.79 8.80
CA ILE A 238 -6.39 -7.59 8.39
C ILE A 238 -6.59 -7.58 6.88
N ALA A 239 -5.52 -7.78 6.10
CA ALA A 239 -5.62 -7.77 4.64
C ALA A 239 -6.51 -8.88 4.09
N ILE A 240 -6.39 -10.10 4.62
CA ILE A 240 -7.24 -11.23 4.23
C ILE A 240 -8.71 -10.91 4.51
N ASP A 241 -9.03 -10.38 5.70
CA ASP A 241 -10.40 -9.98 6.03
C ASP A 241 -10.93 -8.87 5.10
N VAL A 242 -10.08 -7.91 4.72
CA VAL A 242 -10.45 -6.89 3.72
C VAL A 242 -10.81 -7.55 2.39
N ILE A 243 -9.96 -8.45 1.88
CA ILE A 243 -10.19 -9.16 0.61
C ILE A 243 -11.48 -10.00 0.65
N GLU A 244 -11.71 -10.77 1.71
CA GLU A 244 -12.94 -11.57 1.87
C GLU A 244 -14.21 -10.68 1.85
N ASN A 245 -14.15 -9.54 2.51
CA ASN A 245 -15.25 -8.57 2.52
C ASN A 245 -15.44 -7.89 1.16
N LEU A 246 -14.37 -7.52 0.46
CA LEU A 246 -14.42 -6.99 -0.90
C LEU A 246 -15.04 -8.00 -1.86
N ASN A 247 -14.59 -9.26 -1.86
CA ASN A 247 -15.17 -10.34 -2.67
C ASN A 247 -16.68 -10.48 -2.45
N SER A 248 -17.13 -10.40 -1.20
CA SER A 248 -18.54 -10.62 -0.85
C SER A 248 -19.46 -9.45 -1.16
N LYS A 249 -18.90 -8.22 -1.33
CA LYS A 249 -19.69 -6.97 -1.42
C LYS A 249 -19.35 -6.12 -2.64
N TRP A 250 -18.52 -6.62 -3.56
CA TRP A 250 -18.00 -5.84 -4.68
C TRP A 250 -19.10 -5.20 -5.54
N ASP A 251 -20.14 -5.92 -5.89
CA ASP A 251 -21.24 -5.41 -6.72
C ASP A 251 -21.94 -4.17 -6.11
N LYS A 252 -21.91 -4.05 -4.79
CA LYS A 252 -22.41 -2.86 -4.10
C LYS A 252 -21.43 -1.71 -4.17
N ILE A 253 -20.14 -2.01 -3.97
CA ILE A 253 -19.04 -1.04 -4.01
C ILE A 253 -18.92 -0.44 -5.40
N GLU A 254 -18.94 -1.27 -6.43
CA GLU A 254 -18.81 -0.84 -7.83
C GLU A 254 -19.88 0.21 -8.22
N ARG A 255 -21.10 0.04 -7.73
CA ARG A 255 -22.17 1.03 -7.93
C ARG A 255 -21.92 2.35 -7.20
N GLU A 256 -21.25 2.32 -6.06
CA GLU A 256 -20.85 3.51 -5.31
C GLU A 256 -19.66 4.20 -6.00
N LEU A 257 -18.65 3.43 -6.47
CA LEU A 257 -17.47 3.93 -7.17
C LEU A 257 -17.81 4.66 -8.48
N THR A 258 -18.78 4.16 -9.25
CA THR A 258 -19.22 4.83 -10.49
C THR A 258 -19.82 6.22 -10.25
N SER A 259 -20.12 6.58 -9.01
CA SER A 259 -20.58 7.91 -8.60
C SER A 259 -19.46 8.81 -8.02
N GLU A 260 -18.27 8.28 -7.77
CA GLU A 260 -17.12 8.99 -7.18
C GLU A 260 -16.15 9.55 -8.22
N TRP A 261 -16.20 9.07 -9.49
CA TRP A 261 -15.31 9.48 -10.60
C TRP A 261 -15.89 10.51 -11.54
#